data_241c30423ec5ae5d89704d047ba14d22
#
_entry.id   241c30423ec5ae5d89704d047ba14d22
#
_cell.length_a   1.000
_cell.length_b   1.000
_cell.length_c   1.000
_cell.angle_alpha   90.00
_cell.angle_beta   90.00
_cell.angle_gamma   90.00
#
_symmetry.space_group_name_H-M   'P 1'
#
loop_
_entity.id
_entity.type
_entity.pdbx_description
1 polymer ?
#
loop_
_entity_poly.entity_id
_entity_poly.type
_entity_poly.pdbx_seq_one_letter_code
_entity_poly.pdbx_strand_id
1 'polypeptide(L)'
;MTVKEASRLTGISIRTLQYYDKLGLLPAMRTESGYRLYDDAALERLQQILLFRELEFPLRDIRTILDNPNFDRRKALRQQIELLTLKKQHLEDLIQLARTLQAAGEHTMQFKEFDTSRIDEYTRRAK
;
A
#
# COMPACT_ATOMS: atom_id res chain seq x y z
N MET A 1 -5.96 14.77 16.19
CA MET A 1 -6.81 13.74 16.85
C MET A 1 -5.95 12.79 17.65
N THR A 2 -6.55 12.14 18.62
CA THR A 2 -5.87 11.15 19.47
C THR A 2 -5.65 9.84 18.70
N VAL A 3 -4.82 8.94 19.27
CA VAL A 3 -4.60 7.62 18.68
C VAL A 3 -5.89 6.80 18.60
N LYS A 4 -6.77 6.92 19.58
CA LYS A 4 -8.08 6.24 19.56
C LYS A 4 -8.96 6.74 18.42
N GLU A 5 -9.02 8.06 18.26
CA GLU A 5 -9.78 8.69 17.17
C GLU A 5 -9.21 8.31 15.81
N ALA A 6 -7.89 8.34 15.66
CA ALA A 6 -7.22 7.94 14.43
C ALA A 6 -7.48 6.46 14.11
N SER A 7 -7.39 5.59 15.10
CA SER A 7 -7.70 4.16 14.93
C SER A 7 -9.14 3.93 14.48
N ARG A 8 -10.08 4.66 15.10
CA ARG A 8 -11.50 4.54 14.76
C ARG A 8 -11.81 5.04 13.36
N LEU A 9 -11.20 6.15 12.98
CA LEU A 9 -11.39 6.74 11.64
C LEU A 9 -10.82 5.86 10.53
N THR A 10 -9.63 5.32 10.74
CA THR A 10 -8.86 4.64 9.69
C THR A 10 -9.06 3.12 9.65
N GLY A 11 -9.56 2.55 10.73
CA GLY A 11 -9.65 1.10 10.88
C GLY A 11 -8.32 0.43 11.21
N ILE A 12 -7.26 1.21 11.42
CA ILE A 12 -5.93 0.70 11.79
C ILE A 12 -5.88 0.57 13.30
N SER A 13 -5.37 -0.56 13.82
CA SER A 13 -5.28 -0.78 15.25
C SER A 13 -4.36 0.23 15.91
N ILE A 14 -4.64 0.54 17.17
CA ILE A 14 -3.79 1.41 17.99
C ILE A 14 -2.35 0.86 18.03
N ARG A 15 -2.22 -0.45 18.16
CA ARG A 15 -0.92 -1.12 18.20
C ARG A 15 -0.13 -0.89 16.90
N THR A 16 -0.79 -0.97 15.75
CA THR A 16 -0.14 -0.72 14.46
C THR A 16 0.28 0.74 14.33
N LEU A 17 -0.57 1.69 14.75
CA LEU A 17 -0.23 3.11 14.74
C LEU A 17 0.99 3.40 15.61
N GLN A 18 1.04 2.80 16.80
CA GLN A 18 2.19 2.92 17.70
C GLN A 18 3.45 2.32 17.10
N TYR A 19 3.32 1.19 16.42
CA TYR A 19 4.43 0.55 15.73
C TYR A 19 4.98 1.42 14.59
N TYR A 20 4.10 2.05 13.82
CA TYR A 20 4.50 2.96 12.75
C TYR A 20 5.23 4.19 13.28
N ASP A 21 4.82 4.69 14.44
CA ASP A 21 5.52 5.78 15.11
C ASP A 21 6.94 5.33 15.52
N LYS A 22 7.05 4.16 16.10
CA LYS A 22 8.34 3.57 16.51
C LYS A 22 9.30 3.41 15.34
N LEU A 23 8.79 2.99 14.19
CA LEU A 23 9.60 2.82 12.98
C LEU A 23 9.98 4.15 12.32
N GLY A 24 9.40 5.27 12.75
CA GLY A 24 9.56 6.54 12.07
C GLY A 24 8.81 6.61 10.75
N LEU A 25 7.92 5.65 10.49
CA LEU A 25 7.10 5.62 9.27
C LEU A 25 5.97 6.63 9.35
N LEU A 26 5.30 6.71 10.50
CA LEU A 26 4.25 7.67 10.78
C LEU A 26 4.51 8.32 12.14
N PRO A 27 5.42 9.30 12.20
CA PRO A 27 5.69 10.00 13.46
C PRO A 27 4.46 10.77 13.93
N ALA A 28 4.11 10.59 15.19
CA ALA A 28 3.02 11.33 15.82
C ALA A 28 3.58 12.50 16.60
N MET A 29 2.84 13.62 16.61
CA MET A 29 3.12 14.70 17.55
C MET A 29 2.77 14.22 18.95
N ARG A 30 3.42 14.80 19.95
CA ARG A 30 3.16 14.43 21.35
C ARG A 30 2.72 15.66 22.13
N THR A 31 1.75 15.45 23.01
CA THR A 31 1.38 16.47 24.00
C THR A 31 2.45 16.54 25.09
N GLU A 32 2.38 17.56 25.93
CA GLU A 32 3.24 17.68 27.12
C GLU A 32 3.14 16.44 28.02
N SER A 33 1.96 15.81 28.05
CA SER A 33 1.71 14.60 28.82
C SER A 33 2.18 13.32 28.12
N GLY A 34 2.77 13.42 26.93
CA GLY A 34 3.31 12.28 26.18
C GLY A 34 2.29 11.54 25.32
N TYR A 35 1.06 12.03 25.22
CA TYR A 35 0.05 11.41 24.35
C TYR A 35 0.31 11.72 22.89
N ARG A 36 0.08 10.73 22.03
CA ARG A 36 0.23 10.88 20.58
C ARG A 36 -0.94 11.66 19.98
N LEU A 37 -0.62 12.57 19.07
CA LEU A 37 -1.62 13.33 18.30
C LEU A 37 -1.33 13.19 16.81
N TYR A 38 -2.41 13.07 16.04
CA TYR A 38 -2.35 12.95 14.58
C TYR A 38 -3.07 14.12 13.95
N ASP A 39 -2.34 14.94 13.20
CA ASP A 39 -2.90 16.06 12.46
C ASP A 39 -3.27 15.63 11.03
N ASP A 40 -3.77 16.58 10.22
CA ASP A 40 -4.16 16.29 8.85
C ASP A 40 -2.98 15.81 8.01
N ALA A 41 -1.79 16.37 8.22
CA ALA A 41 -0.59 15.94 7.51
C ALA A 41 -0.24 14.49 7.84
N ALA A 42 -0.37 14.10 9.10
CA ALA A 42 -0.15 12.71 9.51
C ALA A 42 -1.18 11.77 8.87
N LEU A 43 -2.44 12.18 8.80
CA LEU A 43 -3.49 11.38 8.18
C LEU A 43 -3.28 11.24 6.67
N GLU A 44 -2.84 12.30 5.99
CA GLU A 44 -2.49 12.22 4.57
C GLU A 44 -1.32 11.27 4.33
N ARG A 45 -0.31 11.33 5.19
CA ARG A 45 0.82 10.41 5.13
C ARG A 45 0.36 8.96 5.35
N LEU A 46 -0.56 8.75 6.30
CA LEU A 46 -1.12 7.42 6.54
C LEU A 46 -1.87 6.89 5.31
N GLN A 47 -2.63 7.73 4.61
CA GLN A 47 -3.27 7.32 3.35
C GLN A 47 -2.25 6.80 2.35
N GLN A 48 -1.12 7.49 2.19
CA GLN A 48 -0.05 7.05 1.28
C GLN A 48 0.58 5.73 1.75
N ILE A 49 0.82 5.59 3.05
CA ILE A 49 1.34 4.35 3.61
C ILE A 49 0.42 3.17 3.25
N LEU A 50 -0.89 3.35 3.43
CA LEU A 50 -1.86 2.29 3.18
C LEU A 50 -1.97 1.93 1.71
N LEU A 51 -1.92 2.91 0.80
CA LEU A 51 -1.91 2.66 -0.63
C LEU A 51 -0.66 1.87 -1.05
N PHE A 52 0.52 2.27 -0.58
CA PHE A 52 1.74 1.53 -0.87
C PHE A 52 1.72 0.12 -0.28
N ARG A 53 1.11 -0.05 0.91
CA ARG A 53 0.97 -1.37 1.51
C ARG A 53 0.06 -2.29 0.69
N GLU A 54 -1.04 -1.76 0.18
CA GLU A 54 -1.92 -2.52 -0.72
C GLU A 54 -1.17 -2.97 -1.98
N LEU A 55 -0.17 -2.19 -2.40
CA LEU A 55 0.70 -2.51 -3.52
C LEU A 55 1.89 -3.40 -3.10
N GLU A 56 1.90 -3.86 -1.85
CA GLU A 56 2.91 -4.78 -1.29
C GLU A 56 4.31 -4.19 -1.21
N PHE A 57 4.43 -2.87 -1.11
CA PHE A 57 5.72 -2.23 -0.84
C PHE A 57 6.14 -2.54 0.60
N PRO A 58 7.38 -2.94 0.83
CA PRO A 58 7.90 -3.10 2.20
C PRO A 58 7.86 -1.78 2.97
N LEU A 59 7.62 -1.84 4.27
CA LEU A 59 7.55 -0.64 5.11
C LEU A 59 8.81 0.22 5.01
N ARG A 60 9.97 -0.42 4.91
CA ARG A 60 11.26 0.26 4.72
C ARG A 60 11.28 1.12 3.47
N ASP A 61 10.78 0.58 2.36
CA ASP A 61 10.73 1.30 1.08
C ASP A 61 9.72 2.45 1.15
N ILE A 62 8.58 2.23 1.79
CA ILE A 62 7.57 3.27 1.98
C ILE A 62 8.15 4.45 2.75
N ARG A 63 8.87 4.16 3.83
CA ARG A 63 9.53 5.20 4.63
C ARG A 63 10.53 5.99 3.79
N THR A 64 11.37 5.32 3.03
CA THR A 64 12.36 5.97 2.15
C THR A 64 11.68 6.89 1.14
N ILE A 65 10.59 6.43 0.53
CA ILE A 65 9.84 7.22 -0.45
C ILE A 65 9.23 8.47 0.21
N LEU A 66 8.56 8.29 1.34
CA LEU A 66 7.84 9.37 2.01
C LEU A 66 8.77 10.37 2.70
N ASP A 67 9.96 9.94 3.11
CA ASP A 67 10.96 10.81 3.74
C ASP A 67 11.78 11.60 2.72
N ASN A 68 11.66 11.28 1.44
CA ASN A 68 12.35 12.01 0.39
C ASN A 68 11.80 13.45 0.33
N PRO A 69 12.66 14.50 0.44
CA PRO A 69 12.20 15.89 0.37
C PRO A 69 11.51 16.23 -0.94
N ASN A 70 11.79 15.49 -2.01
CA ASN A 70 11.19 15.68 -3.33
C ASN A 70 9.94 14.84 -3.53
N PHE A 71 9.41 14.22 -2.48
CA PHE A 71 8.19 13.43 -2.58
C PHE A 71 7.05 14.28 -3.12
N ASP A 72 6.44 13.80 -4.21
CA ASP A 72 5.33 14.47 -4.88
C ASP A 72 4.09 13.57 -4.78
N ARG A 73 3.11 13.99 -3.99
CA ARG A 73 1.88 13.24 -3.74
C ARG A 73 1.10 12.97 -5.02
N ARG A 74 1.01 13.95 -5.92
CA ARG A 74 0.29 13.79 -7.19
C ARG A 74 0.95 12.74 -8.08
N LYS A 75 2.26 12.80 -8.17
CA LYS A 75 3.04 11.82 -8.93
C LYS A 75 2.88 10.42 -8.33
N ALA A 76 2.95 10.32 -7.02
CA ALA A 76 2.76 9.04 -6.31
C ALA A 76 1.38 8.46 -6.59
N LEU A 77 0.33 9.28 -6.52
CA LEU A 77 -1.03 8.84 -6.80
C LEU A 77 -1.19 8.33 -8.24
N ARG A 78 -0.59 9.03 -9.21
CA ARG A 78 -0.61 8.55 -10.60
C ARG A 78 0.05 7.19 -10.74
N GLN A 79 1.21 7.01 -10.13
CA GLN A 79 1.93 5.72 -10.15
C GLN A 79 1.14 4.62 -9.46
N GLN A 80 0.50 4.94 -8.34
CA GLN A 80 -0.35 4.00 -7.60
C GLN A 80 -1.56 3.57 -8.41
N ILE A 81 -2.19 4.49 -9.12
CA ILE A 81 -3.31 4.18 -10.03
C ILE A 81 -2.85 3.22 -11.12
N GLU A 82 -1.70 3.48 -11.74
CA GLU A 82 -1.14 2.59 -12.77
C GLU A 82 -0.88 1.18 -12.22
N LEU A 83 -0.26 1.09 -11.06
CA LEU A 83 0.03 -0.21 -10.44
C LEU A 83 -1.25 -0.96 -10.05
N LEU A 84 -2.24 -0.25 -9.50
CA LEU A 84 -3.53 -0.84 -9.17
C LEU A 84 -4.25 -1.32 -10.43
N THR A 85 -4.17 -0.57 -11.52
CA THR A 85 -4.76 -0.96 -12.80
C THR A 85 -4.11 -2.23 -13.34
N LEU A 86 -2.79 -2.34 -13.26
CA LEU A 86 -2.06 -3.55 -13.67
C LEU A 86 -2.44 -4.76 -12.79
N LYS A 87 -2.58 -4.55 -11.49
CA LYS A 87 -3.01 -5.61 -10.56
C LYS A 87 -4.43 -6.06 -10.85
N LYS A 88 -5.33 -5.13 -11.13
CA LYS A 88 -6.70 -5.44 -11.51
C LYS A 88 -6.74 -6.30 -12.76
N GLN A 89 -5.99 -5.92 -13.79
CA GLN A 89 -5.92 -6.69 -15.04
C GLN A 89 -5.35 -8.10 -14.78
N HIS A 90 -4.32 -8.19 -13.96
CA HIS A 90 -3.73 -9.47 -13.59
C HIS A 90 -4.76 -10.37 -12.88
N LEU A 91 -5.52 -9.81 -11.93
CA LEU A 91 -6.58 -10.56 -11.24
C LEU A 91 -7.68 -11.00 -12.20
N GLU A 92 -8.08 -10.14 -13.14
CA GLU A 92 -9.06 -10.51 -14.18
C GLU A 92 -8.56 -11.69 -15.02
N ASP A 93 -7.29 -11.67 -15.41
CA ASP A 93 -6.68 -12.75 -16.19
C ASP A 93 -6.65 -14.06 -15.39
N LEU A 94 -6.33 -13.99 -14.10
CA LEU A 94 -6.34 -15.17 -13.22
C LEU A 94 -7.75 -15.75 -13.07
N ILE A 95 -8.74 -14.89 -12.92
CA ILE A 95 -10.15 -15.31 -12.82
C ILE A 95 -10.54 -16.03 -14.11
N GLN A 96 -10.19 -15.47 -15.25
CA GLN A 96 -10.51 -16.08 -16.55
C GLN A 96 -9.79 -17.42 -16.72
N LEU A 97 -8.55 -17.52 -16.30
CA LEU A 97 -7.81 -18.78 -16.30
C LEU A 97 -8.53 -19.82 -15.41
N ALA A 98 -8.90 -19.43 -14.20
CA ALA A 98 -9.60 -20.33 -13.29
C ALA A 98 -10.92 -20.84 -13.89
N ARG A 99 -11.66 -19.97 -14.58
CA ARG A 99 -12.91 -20.36 -15.28
C ARG A 99 -12.62 -21.34 -16.40
N THR A 100 -11.55 -21.10 -17.16
CA THR A 100 -11.14 -22.00 -18.25
C THR A 100 -10.76 -23.38 -17.71
N LEU A 101 -10.01 -23.42 -16.62
CA LEU A 101 -9.62 -24.70 -15.97
C LEU A 101 -10.83 -25.42 -15.40
N GLN A 102 -11.78 -24.69 -14.83
CA GLN A 102 -13.02 -25.26 -14.31
C GLN A 102 -13.84 -25.92 -15.43
N ALA A 103 -13.92 -25.28 -16.59
CA ALA A 103 -14.69 -25.78 -17.72
C ALA A 103 -14.00 -26.95 -18.44
N ALA A 104 -12.65 -26.91 -18.55
CA ALA A 104 -11.87 -27.91 -19.28
C ALA A 104 -11.43 -29.10 -18.43
N GLY A 105 -11.55 -29.00 -17.12
CA GLY A 105 -11.03 -30.00 -16.19
C GLY A 105 -9.52 -29.83 -15.99
N GLU A 106 -8.83 -30.92 -15.62
CA GLU A 106 -7.46 -30.88 -15.13
C GLU A 106 -6.38 -30.86 -16.23
N HIS A 107 -6.75 -30.82 -17.50
CA HIS A 107 -5.81 -31.08 -18.60
C HIS A 107 -5.24 -29.83 -19.26
N THR A 108 -5.54 -28.63 -18.76
CA THR A 108 -5.05 -27.39 -19.36
C THR A 108 -3.75 -26.96 -18.67
N MET A 109 -2.69 -26.84 -19.46
CA MET A 109 -1.35 -26.41 -18.97
C MET A 109 -1.08 -24.98 -19.38
N GLN A 110 -1.70 -24.03 -18.68
CA GLN A 110 -1.56 -22.60 -18.95
C GLN A 110 -0.96 -21.89 -17.73
N PHE A 111 0.17 -21.24 -17.93
CA PHE A 111 0.89 -20.54 -16.86
C PHE A 111 1.21 -19.08 -17.19
N LYS A 112 0.90 -18.62 -18.40
CA LYS A 112 1.20 -17.27 -18.85
C LYS A 112 0.56 -16.20 -17.96
N GLU A 113 -0.65 -16.45 -17.47
CA GLU A 113 -1.44 -15.53 -16.64
C GLU A 113 -0.81 -15.31 -15.26
N PHE A 114 0.13 -16.13 -14.85
CA PHE A 114 0.87 -15.97 -13.61
C PHE A 114 2.08 -15.03 -13.74
N ASP A 115 2.37 -14.57 -14.97
CA ASP A 115 3.49 -13.67 -15.20
C ASP A 115 3.18 -12.28 -14.63
N THR A 116 3.96 -11.85 -13.64
CA THR A 116 3.84 -10.54 -13.00
C THR A 116 4.98 -9.60 -13.38
N SER A 117 5.80 -9.94 -14.38
CA SER A 117 7.00 -9.18 -14.71
C SER A 117 6.71 -7.71 -15.00
N ARG A 118 5.60 -7.40 -15.65
CA ARG A 118 5.19 -6.03 -15.97
C ARG A 118 4.85 -5.23 -14.71
N ILE A 119 4.17 -5.86 -13.76
CA ILE A 119 3.85 -5.26 -12.46
C ILE A 119 5.14 -5.05 -11.68
N ASP A 120 6.03 -6.04 -11.66
CA ASP A 120 7.29 -6.00 -10.93
C ASP A 120 8.20 -4.88 -11.46
N GLU A 121 8.27 -4.72 -12.78
CA GLU A 121 9.05 -3.64 -13.40
C GLU A 121 8.51 -2.27 -13.01
N TYR A 122 7.18 -2.08 -13.08
CA TYR A 122 6.55 -0.82 -12.71
C TYR A 122 6.76 -0.50 -11.23
N THR A 123 6.69 -1.51 -10.37
CA THR A 123 6.95 -1.38 -8.94
C THR A 123 8.39 -0.92 -8.68
N ARG A 124 9.36 -1.49 -9.39
CA ARG A 124 10.77 -1.07 -9.26
C ARG A 124 10.98 0.38 -9.65
N ARG A 125 10.31 0.85 -10.69
CA ARG A 125 10.40 2.25 -11.14
C ARG A 125 9.82 3.22 -10.12
N ALA A 126 8.79 2.80 -9.37
CA ALA A 126 8.13 3.62 -8.37
C ALA A 126 8.90 3.72 -7.06
N LYS A 127 9.85 2.85 -6.83
CA LYS A 127 10.74 2.88 -5.67
C LYS A 127 11.90 3.83 -5.91
#